data_4f9a605ed5874b858fa63321b64739cf
#
_entry.id   4f9a605ed5874b858fa63321b64739cf
#
_cell.length_a   1.000
_cell.length_b   1.000
_cell.length_c   1.000
_cell.angle_alpha   90.00
_cell.angle_beta   90.00
_cell.angle_gamma   90.00
#
_symmetry.space_group_name_H-M   'P 1'
#
loop_
_entity.id
_entity.type
_entity.pdbx_description
1 polymer ?
#
loop_
_entity_poly.entity_id
_entity_poly.type
_entity_poly.pdbx_seq_one_letter_code
_entity_poly.pdbx_strand_id
1 'polypeptide(L)'
;MKHIPASAFRTASYPLGTGAAPGADGQAFDRLDLFGLAMTSSEPRRIAAHIVERAGTGQRLTINFVNAHCVNVAHRDASYRRALRVSDMLLPDGIGIELAARMSGAIRPENLNGTDLFPLICERAAVEGTGLFLLGGMPGVADGAATWACGQYPSLRIRGTHDGFFTADEEDALVERINASGAGILLVGLGVPLQEEWLARNRARLDLPVVMGVGGLFDYYSGRIARAPKMVRDLRAEWAWRLAMEPRRMAGRYLVGNAVFLAHAALECARQRGWQERMGAAAKRLFDIAGASLALLALLPIFLLTAIAIRMEDRGPVFFRQQRVGAGGRTFSMIKFRSMFTDAEERRAALLASSDRAGTCFKMQDDPRITRTGKIIRRLSIDELPQLFNVLGGSMSLVGPRPALPSEAAAYRDRQWDRLAGKPGITCTWQVKGRAEIPFQRQAIMDRAYLRNRTFVTDLKLLFLTVPAVLGGRGAY
;
A
#
# COMPACT_ATOMS: atom_id res chain seq x y z
N MET A 1 7.35 -19.50 24.64
CA MET A 1 6.48 -18.98 23.57
C MET A 1 7.02 -19.44 22.24
N LYS A 2 6.42 -20.44 21.60
CA LYS A 2 6.87 -20.92 20.28
C LYS A 2 6.32 -19.97 19.23
N HIS A 3 7.21 -19.32 18.48
CA HIS A 3 6.86 -18.52 17.31
C HIS A 3 6.09 -19.38 16.32
N ILE A 4 4.92 -18.92 15.89
CA ILE A 4 4.18 -19.50 14.77
C ILE A 4 5.00 -19.16 13.51
N PRO A 5 5.48 -20.15 12.72
CA PRO A 5 6.30 -19.87 11.58
C PRO A 5 5.51 -19.09 10.51
N ALA A 6 6.08 -18.00 10.01
CA ALA A 6 5.50 -17.15 8.95
C ALA A 6 5.20 -17.92 7.64
N SER A 7 5.82 -19.11 7.47
CA SER A 7 5.60 -20.00 6.32
C SER A 7 4.22 -20.69 6.27
N ALA A 8 3.45 -20.66 7.38
CA ALA A 8 2.09 -21.23 7.39
C ALA A 8 1.05 -20.36 6.68
N PHE A 9 1.38 -19.09 6.40
CA PHE A 9 0.55 -18.18 5.63
C PHE A 9 0.98 -18.18 4.18
N ARG A 10 0.53 -19.16 3.39
CA ARG A 10 0.47 -18.96 1.94
C ARG A 10 -0.59 -17.88 1.71
N THR A 11 -0.14 -16.63 1.68
CA THR A 11 -0.84 -15.56 0.98
C THR A 11 -1.11 -16.09 -0.42
N ALA A 12 -2.36 -16.03 -0.86
CA ALA A 12 -2.67 -16.13 -2.28
C ALA A 12 -1.89 -14.98 -2.96
N SER A 13 -0.67 -15.28 -3.38
CA SER A 13 0.13 -14.41 -4.22
C SER A 13 -0.61 -14.33 -5.55
N TYR A 14 -1.29 -13.21 -5.75
CA TYR A 14 -1.66 -12.79 -7.10
C TYR A 14 -0.34 -12.66 -7.88
N PRO A 15 -0.24 -13.22 -9.10
CA PRO A 15 0.93 -13.06 -9.92
C PRO A 15 0.97 -11.61 -10.43
N LEU A 16 1.52 -10.70 -9.65
CA LEU A 16 2.12 -9.49 -10.17
C LEU A 16 3.42 -9.97 -10.81
N GLY A 17 3.53 -9.82 -12.14
CA GLY A 17 4.71 -10.22 -12.88
C GLY A 17 5.95 -9.54 -12.30
N THR A 18 6.68 -10.26 -11.47
CA THR A 18 7.99 -9.86 -10.95
C THR A 18 9.05 -10.26 -11.94
N GLY A 19 9.11 -9.54 -13.07
CA GLY A 19 10.30 -9.53 -13.90
C GLY A 19 11.21 -8.42 -13.39
N ALA A 20 12.19 -8.75 -12.58
CA ALA A 20 13.14 -7.79 -12.05
C ALA A 20 14.27 -7.59 -13.06
N ALA A 21 14.61 -6.32 -13.39
CA ALA A 21 15.86 -6.01 -14.10
C ALA A 21 17.04 -6.15 -13.10
N PRO A 22 18.18 -6.76 -13.50
CA PRO A 22 19.34 -6.88 -12.61
C PRO A 22 19.96 -5.52 -12.32
N GLY A 23 20.21 -5.22 -11.05
CA GLY A 23 21.00 -4.06 -10.61
C GLY A 23 22.51 -4.31 -10.73
N ALA A 24 23.31 -3.26 -10.52
CA ALA A 24 24.77 -3.28 -10.56
C ALA A 24 25.41 -4.29 -9.59
N ASP A 25 24.74 -4.53 -8.46
CA ASP A 25 25.13 -5.47 -7.41
C ASP A 25 24.57 -6.90 -7.61
N GLY A 26 24.03 -7.20 -8.78
CA GLY A 26 23.39 -8.49 -9.09
C GLY A 26 22.04 -8.72 -8.44
N GLN A 27 21.54 -7.79 -7.62
CA GLN A 27 20.21 -7.84 -7.06
C GLN A 27 19.19 -7.16 -8.00
N ALA A 28 18.04 -7.78 -8.15
CA ALA A 28 16.96 -7.26 -8.97
C ALA A 28 16.35 -5.97 -8.37
N PHE A 29 16.00 -5.01 -9.23
CA PHE A 29 15.21 -3.85 -8.84
C PHE A 29 13.73 -4.22 -8.68
N ASP A 30 13.04 -3.55 -7.76
CA ASP A 30 11.59 -3.69 -7.64
C ASP A 30 10.90 -3.15 -8.89
N ARG A 31 9.88 -3.87 -9.35
CA ARG A 31 9.09 -3.50 -10.53
C ARG A 31 7.67 -3.13 -10.15
N LEU A 32 7.21 -2.01 -10.70
CA LEU A 32 5.86 -1.49 -10.55
C LEU A 32 5.18 -1.42 -11.92
N ASP A 33 4.18 -2.26 -12.16
CA ASP A 33 3.39 -2.23 -13.39
C ASP A 33 2.11 -1.40 -13.18
N LEU A 34 2.06 -0.20 -13.78
CA LEU A 34 0.91 0.70 -13.76
C LEU A 34 0.69 1.30 -15.15
N PHE A 35 -0.57 1.44 -15.56
CA PHE A 35 -0.96 2.03 -16.85
C PHE A 35 -0.36 1.31 -18.08
N GLY A 36 0.02 0.04 -17.94
CA GLY A 36 0.72 -0.74 -18.96
C GLY A 36 2.17 -0.27 -19.20
N LEU A 37 2.76 0.40 -18.22
CA LEU A 37 4.16 0.80 -18.14
C LEU A 37 4.84 0.09 -16.97
N ALA A 38 6.00 -0.52 -17.24
CA ALA A 38 6.81 -1.19 -16.25
C ALA A 38 7.83 -0.20 -15.68
N MET A 39 7.59 0.28 -14.46
CA MET A 39 8.48 1.22 -13.79
C MET A 39 9.40 0.48 -12.82
N THR A 40 10.64 1.00 -12.69
CA THR A 40 11.66 0.49 -11.76
C THR A 40 11.67 1.32 -10.50
N SER A 41 11.60 0.68 -9.33
CA SER A 41 11.68 1.34 -8.02
C SER A 41 12.86 0.80 -7.24
N SER A 42 13.66 1.67 -6.65
CA SER A 42 14.76 1.33 -5.76
C SER A 42 15.26 2.57 -5.02
N GLU A 43 16.18 2.40 -4.10
CA GLU A 43 16.85 3.51 -3.45
C GLU A 43 17.58 4.43 -4.47
N PRO A 44 17.46 5.78 -4.38
CA PRO A 44 18.05 6.72 -5.36
C PRO A 44 19.56 6.53 -5.55
N ARG A 45 20.32 6.29 -4.49
CA ARG A 45 21.76 6.03 -4.57
C ARG A 45 22.10 4.80 -5.40
N ARG A 46 21.29 3.75 -5.27
CA ARG A 46 21.46 2.50 -6.02
C ARG A 46 21.16 2.69 -7.52
N ILE A 47 20.14 3.47 -7.85
CA ILE A 47 19.84 3.86 -9.24
C ILE A 47 20.98 4.67 -9.83
N ALA A 48 21.50 5.69 -9.11
CA ALA A 48 22.62 6.49 -9.57
C ALA A 48 23.88 5.65 -9.80
N ALA A 49 24.21 4.73 -8.89
CA ALA A 49 25.33 3.82 -9.05
C ALA A 49 25.18 2.94 -10.31
N HIS A 50 24.01 2.37 -10.53
CA HIS A 50 23.72 1.56 -11.72
C HIS A 50 23.85 2.35 -13.03
N ILE A 51 23.37 3.60 -13.07
CA ILE A 51 23.50 4.49 -14.23
C ILE A 51 24.95 4.72 -14.59
N VAL A 52 25.78 5.07 -13.61
CA VAL A 52 27.21 5.40 -13.85
C VAL A 52 28.01 4.15 -14.19
N GLU A 53 27.74 3.01 -13.54
CA GLU A 53 28.36 1.73 -13.88
C GLU A 53 28.06 1.30 -15.34
N ARG A 54 26.79 1.43 -15.78
CA ARG A 54 26.42 1.15 -17.17
C ARG A 54 27.18 2.04 -18.15
N ALA A 55 27.38 3.32 -17.81
CA ALA A 55 28.17 4.23 -18.60
C ALA A 55 29.63 3.80 -18.67
N GLY A 56 30.23 3.36 -17.55
CA GLY A 56 31.62 2.89 -17.48
C GLY A 56 31.85 1.56 -18.20
N THR A 57 30.86 0.66 -18.20
CA THR A 57 30.96 -0.65 -18.88
C THR A 57 30.54 -0.61 -20.35
N GLY A 58 30.12 0.56 -20.88
CA GLY A 58 29.64 0.69 -22.26
C GLY A 58 28.28 0.02 -22.53
N GLN A 59 27.56 -0.40 -21.50
CA GLN A 59 26.27 -1.07 -21.66
C GLN A 59 25.16 -0.06 -21.91
N ARG A 60 24.41 -0.28 -23.00
CA ARG A 60 23.35 0.65 -23.42
C ARG A 60 22.20 0.68 -22.38
N LEU A 61 21.76 1.90 -22.05
CA LEU A 61 20.67 2.14 -21.13
C LEU A 61 19.91 3.41 -21.51
N THR A 62 18.62 3.30 -21.72
CA THR A 62 17.71 4.43 -21.99
C THR A 62 16.77 4.59 -20.81
N ILE A 63 16.77 5.78 -20.18
CA ILE A 63 16.02 6.05 -18.96
C ILE A 63 15.05 7.20 -19.20
N ASN A 64 13.81 7.04 -18.75
CA ASN A 64 12.83 8.13 -18.73
C ASN A 64 12.06 8.16 -17.41
N PHE A 65 11.57 9.33 -17.03
CA PHE A 65 10.72 9.51 -15.86
C PHE A 65 9.24 9.42 -16.22
N VAL A 66 8.44 8.85 -15.33
CA VAL A 66 6.99 8.78 -15.51
C VAL A 66 6.31 9.47 -14.33
N ASN A 67 5.59 10.56 -14.63
CA ASN A 67 4.73 11.27 -13.68
C ASN A 67 3.28 11.33 -14.19
N ALA A 68 2.39 11.97 -13.44
CA ALA A 68 0.98 12.12 -13.81
C ALA A 68 0.78 12.73 -15.21
N HIS A 69 1.61 13.70 -15.59
CA HIS A 69 1.53 14.31 -16.92
C HIS A 69 1.93 13.33 -18.02
N CYS A 70 3.02 12.57 -17.82
CA CYS A 70 3.46 11.53 -18.75
C CYS A 70 2.37 10.48 -19.00
N VAL A 71 1.67 10.05 -17.96
CA VAL A 71 0.53 9.12 -18.08
C VAL A 71 -0.58 9.74 -18.93
N ASN A 72 -0.96 10.99 -18.68
CA ASN A 72 -1.99 11.66 -19.46
C ASN A 72 -1.62 11.81 -20.94
N VAL A 73 -0.37 12.14 -21.25
CA VAL A 73 0.14 12.21 -22.63
C VAL A 73 0.13 10.82 -23.26
N ALA A 74 0.62 9.80 -22.57
CA ALA A 74 0.64 8.42 -23.07
C ALA A 74 -0.75 7.83 -23.35
N HIS A 75 -1.80 8.34 -22.69
CA HIS A 75 -3.18 7.93 -23.01
C HIS A 75 -3.70 8.55 -24.32
N ARG A 76 -3.20 9.71 -24.72
CA ARG A 76 -3.64 10.45 -25.90
C ARG A 76 -2.74 10.24 -27.10
N ASP A 77 -1.46 9.96 -26.86
CA ASP A 77 -0.43 9.84 -27.87
C ASP A 77 0.18 8.43 -27.87
N ALA A 78 -0.04 7.70 -28.95
CA ALA A 78 0.46 6.35 -29.13
C ALA A 78 1.96 6.32 -29.48
N SER A 79 2.52 7.37 -30.10
CA SER A 79 3.95 7.48 -30.41
C SER A 79 4.75 7.68 -29.13
N TYR A 80 4.30 8.59 -28.27
CA TYR A 80 4.86 8.81 -26.96
C TYR A 80 4.81 7.57 -26.08
N ARG A 81 3.66 6.86 -26.07
CA ARG A 81 3.53 5.60 -25.35
C ARG A 81 4.53 4.55 -25.83
N ARG A 82 4.77 4.47 -27.15
CA ARG A 82 5.81 3.57 -27.70
C ARG A 82 7.19 3.98 -27.25
N ALA A 83 7.52 5.28 -27.29
CA ALA A 83 8.81 5.80 -26.83
C ALA A 83 9.08 5.43 -25.36
N LEU A 84 8.10 5.55 -24.48
CA LEU A 84 8.23 5.10 -23.09
C LEU A 84 8.43 3.57 -22.99
N ARG A 85 7.71 2.77 -23.79
CA ARG A 85 7.80 1.30 -23.72
C ARG A 85 9.11 0.72 -24.22
N VAL A 86 9.81 1.41 -25.11
CA VAL A 86 11.12 0.98 -25.60
C VAL A 86 12.27 1.46 -24.72
N SER A 87 11.98 2.22 -23.67
CA SER A 87 12.97 2.60 -22.67
C SER A 87 13.34 1.38 -21.82
N ASP A 88 14.62 1.23 -21.53
CA ASP A 88 15.13 0.13 -20.69
C ASP A 88 14.71 0.29 -19.23
N MET A 89 14.58 1.54 -18.77
CA MET A 89 14.21 1.86 -17.39
C MET A 89 13.27 3.06 -17.34
N LEU A 90 12.12 2.89 -16.67
CA LEU A 90 11.18 3.98 -16.36
C LEU A 90 11.19 4.22 -14.86
N LEU A 91 11.47 5.46 -14.45
CA LEU A 91 11.55 5.85 -13.05
C LEU A 91 10.29 6.60 -12.61
N PRO A 92 9.63 6.18 -11.51
CA PRO A 92 8.43 6.84 -11.00
C PRO A 92 8.78 8.22 -10.41
N ASP A 93 8.11 9.26 -10.89
CA ASP A 93 8.31 10.65 -10.46
C ASP A 93 7.01 11.25 -9.91
N GLY A 94 7.09 11.73 -8.69
CA GLY A 94 6.06 12.54 -8.05
C GLY A 94 4.93 11.75 -7.39
N ILE A 95 4.20 12.48 -6.52
CA ILE A 95 3.15 11.96 -5.65
C ILE A 95 1.99 11.29 -6.41
N GLY A 96 1.76 11.66 -7.67
CA GLY A 96 0.69 11.09 -8.49
C GLY A 96 0.87 9.59 -8.70
N ILE A 97 2.07 9.16 -9.10
CA ILE A 97 2.38 7.73 -9.31
C ILE A 97 2.30 6.95 -7.99
N GLU A 98 2.78 7.55 -6.89
CA GLU A 98 2.66 6.95 -5.57
C GLU A 98 1.18 6.75 -5.16
N LEU A 99 0.32 7.74 -5.42
CA LEU A 99 -1.11 7.65 -5.14
C LEU A 99 -1.77 6.56 -5.99
N ALA A 100 -1.46 6.48 -7.29
CA ALA A 100 -1.97 5.44 -8.18
C ALA A 100 -1.50 4.04 -7.72
N ALA A 101 -0.25 3.87 -7.29
CA ALA A 101 0.26 2.64 -6.73
C ALA A 101 -0.50 2.23 -5.47
N ARG A 102 -0.77 3.17 -4.56
CA ARG A 102 -1.61 2.92 -3.37
C ARG A 102 -3.04 2.52 -3.74
N MET A 103 -3.65 3.20 -4.69
CA MET A 103 -5.00 2.88 -5.17
C MET A 103 -5.06 1.47 -5.77
N SER A 104 -4.08 1.07 -6.55
CA SER A 104 -3.98 -0.28 -7.13
C SER A 104 -3.47 -1.35 -6.15
N GLY A 105 -3.03 -0.95 -4.93
CA GLY A 105 -2.49 -1.80 -3.86
C GLY A 105 -1.14 -2.40 -4.17
N ALA A 106 -0.42 -1.79 -5.07
CA ALA A 106 0.97 -2.08 -5.29
C ALA A 106 1.83 -1.56 -4.13
N ILE A 107 3.05 -2.06 -4.04
CA ILE A 107 4.05 -1.54 -3.10
C ILE A 107 4.30 -0.08 -3.45
N ARG A 108 4.40 0.76 -2.41
CA ARG A 108 4.70 2.17 -2.59
C ARG A 108 6.07 2.33 -3.24
N PRO A 109 6.15 2.94 -4.45
CA PRO A 109 7.44 3.17 -5.08
C PRO A 109 8.23 4.26 -4.34
N GLU A 110 9.55 4.16 -4.40
CA GLU A 110 10.42 5.29 -4.05
C GLU A 110 10.20 6.42 -5.07
N ASN A 111 10.25 7.66 -4.59
CA ASN A 111 10.16 8.83 -5.47
C ASN A 111 11.52 9.10 -6.11
N LEU A 112 11.66 8.73 -7.37
CA LEU A 112 12.90 8.84 -8.14
C LEU A 112 12.83 10.05 -9.08
N ASN A 113 12.61 11.25 -8.52
CA ASN A 113 12.59 12.46 -9.35
C ASN A 113 13.99 12.83 -9.85
N GLY A 114 14.06 13.43 -11.05
CA GLY A 114 15.32 13.81 -11.68
C GLY A 114 16.13 14.81 -10.87
N THR A 115 15.46 15.72 -10.15
CA THR A 115 16.12 16.76 -9.35
C THR A 115 16.84 16.21 -8.11
N ASP A 116 16.38 15.10 -7.53
CA ASP A 116 17.10 14.46 -6.42
C ASP A 116 18.15 13.46 -6.91
N LEU A 117 17.93 12.87 -8.10
CA LEU A 117 18.85 11.89 -8.67
C LEU A 117 20.09 12.54 -9.32
N PHE A 118 19.94 13.72 -9.90
CA PHE A 118 21.04 14.39 -10.61
C PHE A 118 22.30 14.64 -9.75
N PRO A 119 22.21 15.18 -8.53
CA PRO A 119 23.39 15.32 -7.66
C PRO A 119 24.09 14.00 -7.37
N LEU A 120 23.31 12.91 -7.18
CA LEU A 120 23.87 11.58 -6.92
C LEU A 120 24.58 11.00 -8.13
N ILE A 121 24.06 11.26 -9.35
CA ILE A 121 24.74 10.90 -10.60
C ILE A 121 26.03 11.70 -10.74
N CYS A 122 26.00 13.02 -10.48
CA CYS A 122 27.19 13.89 -10.55
C CYS A 122 28.28 13.44 -9.55
N GLU A 123 27.89 13.18 -8.30
CA GLU A 123 28.78 12.66 -7.25
C GLU A 123 29.49 11.38 -7.71
N ARG A 124 28.71 10.42 -8.18
CA ARG A 124 29.24 9.13 -8.61
C ARG A 124 30.08 9.21 -9.87
N ALA A 125 29.61 10.00 -10.87
CA ALA A 125 30.33 10.23 -12.13
C ALA A 125 31.66 10.95 -11.90
N ALA A 126 31.74 11.85 -10.92
CA ALA A 126 32.99 12.54 -10.55
C ALA A 126 34.01 11.54 -9.98
N VAL A 127 33.60 10.57 -9.20
CA VAL A 127 34.44 9.51 -8.62
C VAL A 127 34.94 8.54 -9.71
N GLU A 128 34.04 8.11 -10.60
CA GLU A 128 34.35 7.13 -11.65
C GLU A 128 34.96 7.76 -12.93
N GLY A 129 35.05 9.10 -12.99
CA GLY A 129 35.58 9.80 -14.16
C GLY A 129 34.67 9.79 -15.39
N THR A 130 33.39 9.43 -15.21
CA THR A 130 32.39 9.38 -16.28
C THR A 130 32.01 10.81 -16.71
N GLY A 131 32.08 11.08 -18.02
CA GLY A 131 31.72 12.37 -18.58
C GLY A 131 30.21 12.51 -18.84
N LEU A 132 29.67 13.72 -18.65
CA LEU A 132 28.26 14.03 -18.92
C LEU A 132 28.15 15.03 -20.08
N PHE A 133 27.10 14.85 -20.92
CA PHE A 133 26.67 15.84 -21.90
C PHE A 133 25.23 16.29 -21.52
N LEU A 134 25.00 17.63 -21.52
CA LEU A 134 23.72 18.23 -21.17
C LEU A 134 23.07 18.85 -22.41
N LEU A 135 21.91 18.34 -22.81
CA LEU A 135 21.14 18.83 -23.96
C LEU A 135 19.79 19.33 -23.52
N GLY A 136 19.46 20.58 -23.67
CA GLY A 136 18.10 21.09 -23.43
C GLY A 136 18.03 22.39 -22.66
N GLY A 137 16.81 22.84 -22.42
CA GLY A 137 16.50 24.12 -21.80
C GLY A 137 16.62 25.30 -22.78
N MET A 138 16.35 26.50 -22.28
CA MET A 138 16.61 27.75 -23.00
C MET A 138 18.11 27.96 -23.16
N PRO A 139 18.57 28.82 -24.12
CA PRO A 139 19.95 29.19 -24.22
C PRO A 139 20.58 29.60 -22.88
N GLY A 140 21.73 29.03 -22.54
CA GLY A 140 22.47 29.26 -21.29
C GLY A 140 21.97 28.41 -20.09
N VAL A 141 20.84 27.72 -20.19
CA VAL A 141 20.30 26.90 -19.06
C VAL A 141 21.10 25.63 -18.84
N ALA A 142 21.48 24.92 -19.92
CA ALA A 142 22.35 23.75 -19.80
C ALA A 142 23.76 24.15 -19.28
N ASP A 143 24.29 25.31 -19.72
CA ASP A 143 25.57 25.84 -19.24
C ASP A 143 25.53 26.20 -17.75
N GLY A 144 24.44 26.83 -17.30
CA GLY A 144 24.23 27.14 -15.89
C GLY A 144 24.17 25.88 -15.02
N ALA A 145 23.48 24.85 -15.47
CA ALA A 145 23.43 23.55 -14.77
C ALA A 145 24.81 22.88 -14.75
N ALA A 146 25.58 22.96 -15.84
CA ALA A 146 26.95 22.45 -15.91
C ALA A 146 27.86 23.19 -14.93
N THR A 147 27.77 24.52 -14.87
CA THR A 147 28.53 25.36 -13.93
C THR A 147 28.24 25.00 -12.50
N TRP A 148 26.96 24.83 -12.14
CA TRP A 148 26.56 24.37 -10.81
C TRP A 148 27.18 22.99 -10.49
N ALA A 149 27.08 22.04 -11.43
CA ALA A 149 27.56 20.68 -11.21
C ALA A 149 29.09 20.65 -11.01
N CYS A 150 29.87 21.36 -11.83
CA CYS A 150 31.32 21.48 -11.66
C CYS A 150 31.71 22.20 -10.37
N GLY A 151 30.93 23.21 -9.95
CA GLY A 151 31.14 23.90 -8.68
C GLY A 151 30.94 23.02 -7.44
N GLN A 152 29.96 22.11 -7.49
CA GLN A 152 29.69 21.16 -6.40
C GLN A 152 30.62 19.93 -6.46
N TYR A 153 31.02 19.50 -7.65
CA TYR A 153 31.83 18.30 -7.89
C TYR A 153 33.02 18.64 -8.79
N PRO A 154 34.11 19.16 -8.25
CA PRO A 154 35.26 19.68 -9.06
C PRO A 154 35.92 18.64 -9.99
N SER A 155 35.82 17.34 -9.66
CA SER A 155 36.33 16.24 -10.49
C SER A 155 35.37 15.79 -11.58
N LEU A 156 34.16 16.34 -11.63
CA LEU A 156 33.14 15.97 -12.63
C LEU A 156 33.57 16.52 -14.03
N ARG A 157 33.42 15.69 -15.04
CA ARG A 157 33.73 16.03 -16.41
C ARG A 157 32.47 16.34 -17.19
N ILE A 158 32.17 17.62 -17.41
CA ILE A 158 31.15 18.02 -18.39
C ILE A 158 31.82 18.05 -19.77
N ARG A 159 31.35 17.19 -20.67
CA ARG A 159 31.93 17.00 -22.02
C ARG A 159 31.31 17.90 -23.07
N GLY A 160 30.19 18.51 -22.75
CA GLY A 160 29.54 19.49 -23.61
C GLY A 160 28.15 19.83 -23.11
N THR A 161 27.65 20.94 -23.61
CA THR A 161 26.31 21.46 -23.39
C THR A 161 25.72 21.88 -24.73
N HIS A 162 24.39 21.84 -24.83
CA HIS A 162 23.62 22.43 -25.92
C HIS A 162 22.24 22.79 -25.41
N ASP A 163 21.70 23.89 -25.86
CA ASP A 163 20.31 24.24 -25.55
C ASP A 163 19.31 23.34 -26.30
N GLY A 164 18.03 23.50 -26.03
CA GLY A 164 16.98 22.66 -26.60
C GLY A 164 16.41 23.21 -27.93
N PHE A 165 17.01 24.23 -28.52
CA PHE A 165 16.51 24.90 -29.72
C PHE A 165 17.45 24.61 -30.90
N PHE A 166 17.08 23.63 -31.68
CA PHE A 166 17.76 23.25 -32.91
C PHE A 166 16.73 22.84 -33.97
N THR A 167 17.07 23.08 -35.23
CA THR A 167 16.23 22.68 -36.38
C THR A 167 16.49 21.23 -36.77
N ALA A 168 15.61 20.68 -37.62
CA ALA A 168 15.80 19.33 -38.14
C ALA A 168 17.10 19.16 -38.91
N ASP A 169 17.55 20.22 -39.61
CA ASP A 169 18.79 20.22 -40.37
C ASP A 169 20.05 20.27 -39.46
N GLU A 170 19.93 20.81 -38.28
CA GLU A 170 20.99 20.85 -37.27
C GLU A 170 21.08 19.57 -36.42
N GLU A 171 20.02 18.73 -36.44
CA GLU A 171 19.95 17.52 -35.60
C GLU A 171 21.10 16.56 -35.90
N ASP A 172 21.46 16.37 -37.15
CA ASP A 172 22.56 15.46 -37.58
C ASP A 172 23.90 15.92 -37.01
N ALA A 173 24.24 17.19 -37.18
CA ALA A 173 25.48 17.79 -36.63
C ALA A 173 25.49 17.76 -35.09
N LEU A 174 24.33 17.92 -34.44
CA LEU A 174 24.22 17.81 -33.00
C LEU A 174 24.50 16.38 -32.51
N VAL A 175 23.94 15.36 -33.17
CA VAL A 175 24.21 13.96 -32.85
C VAL A 175 25.69 13.61 -33.04
N GLU A 176 26.31 14.05 -34.09
CA GLU A 176 27.77 13.88 -34.34
C GLU A 176 28.59 14.54 -33.22
N ARG A 177 28.26 15.78 -32.85
CA ARG A 177 28.92 16.50 -31.76
C ARG A 177 28.76 15.78 -30.42
N ILE A 178 27.58 15.23 -30.13
CA ILE A 178 27.34 14.45 -28.92
C ILE A 178 28.22 13.20 -28.91
N ASN A 179 28.26 12.44 -30.01
CA ASN A 179 29.11 11.23 -30.15
C ASN A 179 30.61 11.56 -30.02
N ALA A 180 31.07 12.64 -30.64
CA ALA A 180 32.47 13.08 -30.58
C ALA A 180 32.89 13.61 -29.20
N SER A 181 31.93 13.91 -28.28
CA SER A 181 32.24 14.50 -26.98
C SER A 181 32.97 13.55 -26.02
N GLY A 182 32.85 12.23 -26.23
CA GLY A 182 33.37 11.22 -25.33
C GLY A 182 32.63 11.18 -23.96
N ALA A 183 31.40 11.67 -23.92
CA ALA A 183 30.54 11.53 -22.73
C ALA A 183 30.02 10.09 -22.58
N GLY A 184 29.92 9.62 -21.35
CA GLY A 184 29.29 8.32 -21.01
C GLY A 184 27.81 8.44 -20.79
N ILE A 185 27.32 9.62 -20.39
CA ILE A 185 25.92 9.89 -20.07
C ILE A 185 25.43 11.14 -20.80
N LEU A 186 24.32 11.02 -21.53
CA LEU A 186 23.58 12.12 -22.12
C LEU A 186 22.33 12.40 -21.33
N LEU A 187 22.19 13.64 -20.83
CA LEU A 187 20.96 14.12 -20.16
C LEU A 187 20.19 15.02 -21.12
N VAL A 188 18.91 14.70 -21.38
CA VAL A 188 18.07 15.38 -22.36
C VAL A 188 16.89 16.09 -21.69
N GLY A 189 16.83 17.40 -21.75
CA GLY A 189 15.83 18.27 -21.17
C GLY A 189 15.01 19.05 -22.21
N LEU A 190 14.40 18.36 -23.18
CA LEU A 190 13.55 19.00 -24.21
C LEU A 190 12.08 19.08 -23.80
N GLY A 191 11.73 18.48 -22.65
CA GLY A 191 10.36 18.39 -22.17
C GLY A 191 9.53 17.28 -22.82
N VAL A 192 8.43 16.92 -22.12
CA VAL A 192 7.48 15.89 -22.54
C VAL A 192 6.55 16.45 -23.61
N PRO A 193 6.29 15.75 -24.73
CA PRO A 193 6.76 14.42 -25.14
C PRO A 193 8.08 14.43 -25.96
N LEU A 194 8.61 15.61 -26.28
CA LEU A 194 9.70 15.77 -27.28
C LEU A 194 10.97 15.01 -26.93
N GLN A 195 11.37 15.00 -25.65
CA GLN A 195 12.60 14.34 -25.23
C GLN A 195 12.55 12.82 -25.41
N GLU A 196 11.44 12.18 -25.05
CA GLU A 196 11.30 10.73 -25.16
C GLU A 196 11.22 10.30 -26.62
N GLU A 197 10.52 11.07 -27.46
CA GLU A 197 10.42 10.83 -28.89
C GLU A 197 11.75 11.06 -29.59
N TRP A 198 12.48 12.11 -29.23
CA TRP A 198 13.83 12.41 -29.74
C TRP A 198 14.80 11.29 -29.37
N LEU A 199 14.82 10.87 -28.12
CA LEU A 199 15.62 9.74 -27.65
C LEU A 199 15.29 8.45 -28.39
N ALA A 200 14.00 8.12 -28.56
CA ALA A 200 13.59 6.92 -29.28
C ALA A 200 14.04 6.93 -30.76
N ARG A 201 13.95 8.07 -31.43
CA ARG A 201 14.42 8.22 -32.84
C ARG A 201 15.93 8.10 -32.97
N ASN A 202 16.66 8.77 -32.08
CA ASN A 202 18.11 8.90 -32.20
C ASN A 202 18.91 7.83 -31.45
N ARG A 203 18.25 6.96 -30.66
CA ARG A 203 18.96 5.97 -29.84
C ARG A 203 19.92 5.08 -30.60
N ALA A 204 19.57 4.71 -31.83
CA ALA A 204 20.44 3.91 -32.72
C ALA A 204 21.68 4.67 -33.22
N ARG A 205 21.58 6.01 -33.33
CA ARG A 205 22.62 6.93 -33.84
C ARG A 205 23.52 7.46 -32.73
N LEU A 206 23.10 7.33 -31.47
CA LEU A 206 23.84 7.77 -30.29
C LEU A 206 24.78 6.67 -29.82
N ASP A 207 26.07 6.93 -29.81
CA ASP A 207 27.11 6.00 -29.38
C ASP A 207 27.26 5.94 -27.86
N LEU A 208 26.75 6.95 -27.15
CA LEU A 208 26.83 7.02 -25.72
C LEU A 208 26.06 5.84 -25.07
N PRO A 209 26.69 5.17 -24.10
CA PRO A 209 26.03 4.05 -23.40
C PRO A 209 24.74 4.48 -22.74
N VAL A 210 24.71 5.54 -21.95
CA VAL A 210 23.55 5.97 -21.20
C VAL A 210 22.91 7.23 -21.74
N VAL A 211 21.59 7.18 -21.98
CA VAL A 211 20.79 8.35 -22.36
C VAL A 211 19.59 8.49 -21.44
N MET A 212 19.28 9.71 -21.01
CA MET A 212 18.27 9.95 -19.98
C MET A 212 17.45 11.21 -20.24
N GLY A 213 16.12 11.07 -20.34
CA GLY A 213 15.21 12.20 -20.44
C GLY A 213 14.94 12.80 -19.06
N VAL A 214 15.33 14.06 -18.83
CA VAL A 214 15.32 14.71 -17.50
C VAL A 214 14.32 15.86 -17.38
N GLY A 215 13.62 16.22 -18.44
CA GLY A 215 12.63 17.30 -18.44
C GLY A 215 13.22 18.66 -18.03
N GLY A 216 12.54 19.38 -17.17
CA GLY A 216 12.96 20.71 -16.73
C GLY A 216 13.99 20.71 -15.59
N LEU A 217 14.84 19.69 -15.51
CA LEU A 217 15.87 19.56 -14.48
C LEU A 217 16.85 20.75 -14.49
N PHE A 218 17.31 21.13 -15.69
CA PHE A 218 18.32 22.18 -15.85
C PHE A 218 17.83 23.56 -15.40
N ASP A 219 16.51 23.84 -15.50
CA ASP A 219 15.93 25.09 -15.02
C ASP A 219 16.18 25.32 -13.51
N TYR A 220 16.21 24.26 -12.72
CA TYR A 220 16.48 24.34 -11.28
C TYR A 220 17.96 24.57 -10.99
N TYR A 221 18.83 23.84 -11.66
CA TYR A 221 20.27 23.88 -11.40
C TYR A 221 21.00 25.07 -12.05
N SER A 222 20.41 25.65 -13.10
CA SER A 222 20.86 26.94 -13.64
C SER A 222 20.48 28.16 -12.79
N GLY A 223 19.64 27.95 -11.77
CA GLY A 223 19.10 29.04 -10.94
C GLY A 223 17.95 29.81 -11.57
N ARG A 224 17.49 29.42 -12.78
CA ARG A 224 16.34 30.06 -13.44
C ARG A 224 15.04 29.90 -12.68
N ILE A 225 14.82 28.76 -12.06
CA ILE A 225 13.67 28.47 -11.21
C ILE A 225 14.17 28.08 -9.83
N ALA A 226 13.68 28.78 -8.79
CA ALA A 226 14.01 28.45 -7.42
C ALA A 226 13.40 27.10 -7.04
N ARG A 227 14.23 26.21 -6.52
CA ARG A 227 13.76 24.92 -6.00
C ARG A 227 12.88 25.14 -4.75
N ALA A 228 11.87 24.31 -4.58
CA ALA A 228 11.00 24.35 -3.41
C ALA A 228 11.79 24.20 -2.10
N PRO A 229 11.47 24.97 -1.05
CA PRO A 229 12.06 24.81 0.28
C PRO A 229 11.96 23.34 0.76
N LYS A 230 12.91 22.92 1.60
CA LYS A 230 12.97 21.52 2.08
C LYS A 230 11.64 21.07 2.66
N MET A 231 10.99 21.89 3.49
CA MET A 231 9.68 21.59 4.09
C MET A 231 8.59 21.28 3.04
N VAL A 232 8.56 22.03 1.94
CA VAL A 232 7.59 21.82 0.84
C VAL A 232 7.91 20.50 0.09
N ARG A 233 9.19 20.18 -0.07
CA ARG A 233 9.64 18.93 -0.69
C ARG A 233 9.34 17.72 0.18
N ASP A 234 9.56 17.82 1.49
CA ASP A 234 9.25 16.78 2.47
C ASP A 234 7.73 16.48 2.52
N LEU A 235 6.90 17.52 2.34
CA LEU A 235 5.44 17.39 2.16
C LEU A 235 5.03 16.90 0.76
N ARG A 236 5.99 16.68 -0.15
CA ARG A 236 5.74 16.28 -1.55
C ARG A 236 4.85 17.26 -2.32
N ALA A 237 4.88 18.52 -1.94
CA ALA A 237 4.10 19.62 -2.52
C ALA A 237 4.89 20.47 -3.54
N GLU A 238 5.97 19.94 -4.11
CA GLU A 238 6.83 20.64 -5.08
C GLU A 238 6.04 21.06 -6.34
N TRP A 239 5.04 20.28 -6.73
CA TRP A 239 4.12 20.63 -7.82
C TRP A 239 3.31 21.91 -7.51
N ALA A 240 2.90 22.12 -6.27
CA ALA A 240 2.17 23.32 -5.85
C ALA A 240 3.07 24.54 -5.83
N TRP A 241 4.33 24.37 -5.37
CA TRP A 241 5.34 25.40 -5.45
C TRP A 241 5.57 25.83 -6.89
N ARG A 242 5.73 24.88 -7.82
CA ARG A 242 5.92 25.17 -9.23
C ARG A 242 4.70 25.86 -9.87
N LEU A 243 3.50 25.47 -9.46
CA LEU A 243 2.27 26.14 -9.86
C LEU A 243 2.22 27.61 -9.41
N ALA A 244 2.68 27.88 -8.17
CA ALA A 244 2.75 29.25 -7.66
C ALA A 244 3.80 30.11 -8.39
N MET A 245 4.92 29.52 -8.81
CA MET A 245 5.98 30.23 -9.53
C MET A 245 5.64 30.48 -11.02
N GLU A 246 4.93 29.55 -11.68
CA GLU A 246 4.58 29.62 -13.10
C GLU A 246 3.06 29.34 -13.32
N PRO A 247 2.13 30.13 -12.77
CA PRO A 247 0.70 29.79 -12.75
C PRO A 247 0.10 29.64 -14.16
N ARG A 248 0.41 30.53 -15.07
CA ARG A 248 -0.15 30.49 -16.44
C ARG A 248 0.29 29.25 -17.22
N ARG A 249 1.52 28.79 -17.03
CA ARG A 249 2.09 27.61 -17.71
C ARG A 249 1.64 26.31 -17.06
N MET A 250 1.51 26.28 -15.73
CA MET A 250 1.31 25.06 -14.95
C MET A 250 -0.14 24.78 -14.56
N ALA A 251 -1.07 25.78 -14.61
CA ALA A 251 -2.45 25.61 -14.21
C ALA A 251 -3.16 24.47 -14.97
N GLY A 252 -3.09 24.46 -16.29
CA GLY A 252 -3.69 23.40 -17.11
C GLY A 252 -3.09 22.03 -16.81
N ARG A 253 -1.78 21.98 -16.60
CA ARG A 253 -1.03 20.74 -16.31
C ARG A 253 -1.40 20.17 -14.94
N TYR A 254 -1.46 21.00 -13.91
CA TYR A 254 -1.67 20.54 -12.53
C TYR A 254 -3.13 20.50 -12.12
N LEU A 255 -3.94 21.50 -12.45
CA LEU A 255 -5.35 21.52 -12.02
C LEU A 255 -6.18 20.55 -12.86
N VAL A 256 -6.18 20.71 -14.18
CA VAL A 256 -6.94 19.84 -15.08
C VAL A 256 -6.23 18.48 -15.23
N GLY A 257 -4.93 18.49 -15.44
CA GLY A 257 -4.13 17.27 -15.66
C GLY A 257 -4.17 16.32 -14.48
N ASN A 258 -4.11 16.78 -13.24
CA ASN A 258 -4.20 15.89 -12.07
C ASN A 258 -5.60 15.28 -11.92
N ALA A 259 -6.69 16.03 -12.23
CA ALA A 259 -8.04 15.48 -12.22
C ALA A 259 -8.19 14.36 -13.28
N VAL A 260 -7.67 14.58 -14.49
CA VAL A 260 -7.65 13.59 -15.58
C VAL A 260 -6.81 12.38 -15.19
N PHE A 261 -5.64 12.59 -14.59
CA PHE A 261 -4.80 11.51 -14.11
C PHE A 261 -5.49 10.66 -13.04
N LEU A 262 -6.15 11.29 -12.07
CA LEU A 262 -6.91 10.57 -11.04
C LEU A 262 -8.04 9.73 -11.63
N ALA A 263 -8.71 10.25 -12.68
CA ALA A 263 -9.71 9.48 -13.43
C ALA A 263 -9.06 8.26 -14.11
N HIS A 264 -7.90 8.42 -14.78
CA HIS A 264 -7.17 7.29 -15.36
C HIS A 264 -6.74 6.29 -14.29
N ALA A 265 -6.23 6.75 -13.14
CA ALA A 265 -5.84 5.88 -12.03
C ALA A 265 -7.04 5.09 -11.48
N ALA A 266 -8.21 5.74 -11.32
CA ALA A 266 -9.43 5.09 -10.88
C ALA A 266 -9.91 4.03 -11.90
N LEU A 267 -9.87 4.34 -13.20
CA LEU A 267 -10.23 3.39 -14.27
C LEU A 267 -9.26 2.21 -14.34
N GLU A 268 -7.97 2.45 -14.18
CA GLU A 268 -6.96 1.39 -14.14
C GLU A 268 -7.19 0.47 -12.94
N CYS A 269 -7.41 1.04 -11.76
CA CYS A 269 -7.77 0.29 -10.56
C CYS A 269 -9.08 -0.50 -10.73
N ALA A 270 -10.07 0.04 -11.44
CA ALA A 270 -11.32 -0.64 -11.72
C ALA A 270 -11.13 -1.84 -12.67
N ARG A 271 -10.18 -1.76 -13.58
CA ARG A 271 -9.84 -2.88 -14.50
C ARG A 271 -9.04 -3.98 -13.79
N GLN A 272 -8.30 -3.66 -12.76
CA GLN A 272 -7.56 -4.66 -11.98
C GLN A 272 -8.53 -5.37 -11.02
N ARG A 273 -8.56 -6.72 -11.02
CA ARG A 273 -9.47 -7.55 -10.20
C ARG A 273 -9.50 -7.18 -8.71
N GLY A 274 -8.44 -6.60 -8.18
CA GLY A 274 -8.37 -6.14 -6.79
C GLY A 274 -9.19 -4.88 -6.45
N TRP A 275 -9.71 -4.13 -7.41
CA TRP A 275 -10.54 -2.95 -7.15
C TRP A 275 -11.91 -3.31 -6.55
N GLN A 276 -12.60 -4.29 -7.15
CA GLN A 276 -13.91 -4.74 -6.66
C GLN A 276 -13.81 -5.29 -5.23
N GLU A 277 -12.74 -6.05 -4.94
CA GLU A 277 -12.49 -6.55 -3.59
C GLU A 277 -12.21 -5.42 -2.58
N ARG A 278 -11.49 -4.38 -2.98
CA ARG A 278 -11.15 -3.23 -2.11
C ARG A 278 -12.30 -2.29 -1.90
N MET A 279 -13.06 -1.99 -2.94
CA MET A 279 -14.31 -1.22 -2.81
C MET A 279 -15.28 -1.97 -1.92
N GLY A 280 -15.39 -3.28 -2.07
CA GLY A 280 -16.15 -4.15 -1.17
C GLY A 280 -15.64 -4.10 0.27
N ALA A 281 -14.32 -4.12 0.48
CA ALA A 281 -13.73 -4.04 1.81
C ALA A 281 -13.90 -2.65 2.46
N ALA A 282 -13.80 -1.57 1.68
CA ALA A 282 -14.03 -0.21 2.16
C ALA A 282 -15.51 0.04 2.49
N ALA A 283 -16.43 -0.40 1.62
CA ALA A 283 -17.87 -0.35 1.86
C ALA A 283 -18.26 -1.19 3.10
N LYS A 284 -17.68 -2.39 3.22
CA LYS A 284 -17.83 -3.24 4.41
C LYS A 284 -17.35 -2.52 5.67
N ARG A 285 -16.19 -1.85 5.61
CA ARG A 285 -15.65 -1.11 6.76
C ARG A 285 -16.54 0.06 7.17
N LEU A 286 -17.06 0.82 6.20
CA LEU A 286 -17.99 1.92 6.45
C LEU A 286 -19.28 1.39 7.10
N PHE A 287 -19.83 0.29 6.57
CA PHE A 287 -20.98 -0.39 7.13
C PHE A 287 -20.73 -0.87 8.58
N ASP A 288 -19.57 -1.48 8.86
CA ASP A 288 -19.19 -1.91 10.19
C ASP A 288 -19.13 -0.73 11.17
N ILE A 289 -18.52 0.39 10.78
CA ILE A 289 -18.42 1.59 11.61
C ILE A 289 -19.82 2.18 11.87
N ALA A 290 -20.60 2.40 10.82
CA ALA A 290 -21.94 2.98 10.95
C ALA A 290 -22.85 2.10 11.80
N GLY A 291 -22.87 0.79 11.53
CA GLY A 291 -23.68 -0.16 12.27
C GLY A 291 -23.26 -0.32 13.75
N ALA A 292 -21.94 -0.36 14.02
CA ALA A 292 -21.44 -0.42 15.38
C ALA A 292 -21.73 0.86 16.17
N SER A 293 -21.61 2.04 15.55
CA SER A 293 -21.94 3.33 16.18
C SER A 293 -23.43 3.42 16.52
N LEU A 294 -24.30 3.05 15.57
CA LEU A 294 -25.75 3.04 15.78
C LEU A 294 -26.15 2.05 16.88
N ALA A 295 -25.57 0.84 16.86
CA ALA A 295 -25.80 -0.16 17.89
C ALA A 295 -25.37 0.31 19.29
N LEU A 296 -24.18 0.95 19.41
CA LEU A 296 -23.72 1.51 20.68
C LEU A 296 -24.65 2.60 21.20
N LEU A 297 -25.14 3.49 20.35
CA LEU A 297 -26.09 4.53 20.74
C LEU A 297 -27.41 3.92 21.21
N ALA A 298 -27.98 3.00 20.43
CA ALA A 298 -29.24 2.35 20.76
C ALA A 298 -29.17 1.49 22.03
N LEU A 299 -28.04 0.82 22.27
CA LEU A 299 -27.85 -0.08 23.40
C LEU A 299 -27.19 0.60 24.62
N LEU A 300 -26.94 1.92 24.57
CA LEU A 300 -26.31 2.67 25.67
C LEU A 300 -27.02 2.44 27.04
N PRO A 301 -28.35 2.48 27.14
CA PRO A 301 -29.03 2.18 28.42
C PRO A 301 -28.71 0.78 28.96
N ILE A 302 -28.63 -0.22 28.06
CA ILE A 302 -28.29 -1.60 28.44
C ILE A 302 -26.86 -1.69 28.92
N PHE A 303 -25.92 -0.96 28.26
CA PHE A 303 -24.52 -0.86 28.69
C PHE A 303 -24.41 -0.30 30.12
N LEU A 304 -25.10 0.82 30.40
CA LEU A 304 -25.10 1.45 31.72
C LEU A 304 -25.69 0.55 32.82
N LEU A 305 -26.84 -0.02 32.55
CA LEU A 305 -27.50 -0.94 33.51
C LEU A 305 -26.63 -2.16 33.81
N THR A 306 -26.03 -2.76 32.75
CA THR A 306 -25.13 -3.91 32.90
C THR A 306 -23.88 -3.54 33.69
N ALA A 307 -23.29 -2.38 33.42
CA ALA A 307 -22.11 -1.90 34.12
C ALA A 307 -22.40 -1.68 35.64
N ILE A 308 -23.55 -1.09 35.94
CA ILE A 308 -24.00 -0.88 37.33
C ILE A 308 -24.21 -2.24 38.02
N ALA A 309 -24.94 -3.18 37.39
CA ALA A 309 -25.21 -4.49 37.96
C ALA A 309 -23.94 -5.28 38.28
N ILE A 310 -22.94 -5.29 37.32
CA ILE A 310 -21.66 -5.95 37.54
C ILE A 310 -20.90 -5.28 38.72
N ARG A 311 -20.94 -3.95 38.79
CA ARG A 311 -20.21 -3.19 39.83
C ARG A 311 -20.82 -3.37 41.22
N MET A 312 -22.14 -3.54 41.28
CA MET A 312 -22.86 -3.77 42.55
C MET A 312 -22.65 -5.18 43.08
N GLU A 313 -22.42 -6.18 42.24
CA GLU A 313 -22.32 -7.58 42.66
C GLU A 313 -20.99 -7.89 43.36
N ASP A 314 -19.84 -7.44 42.82
CA ASP A 314 -18.52 -7.80 43.38
C ASP A 314 -17.49 -6.66 43.35
N ARG A 315 -17.90 -5.41 43.05
CA ARG A 315 -17.07 -4.20 43.00
C ARG A 315 -15.85 -4.26 42.09
N GLY A 316 -15.69 -5.35 41.32
CA GLY A 316 -14.55 -5.52 40.38
C GLY A 316 -14.72 -4.74 39.06
N PRO A 317 -13.80 -4.88 38.10
CA PRO A 317 -13.84 -4.19 36.79
C PRO A 317 -15.07 -4.63 35.98
N VAL A 318 -15.69 -3.67 35.28
CA VAL A 318 -16.88 -3.93 34.44
C VAL A 318 -16.52 -4.71 33.17
N PHE A 319 -15.37 -4.42 32.59
CA PHE A 319 -14.92 -5.06 31.36
C PHE A 319 -13.87 -6.12 31.64
N PHE A 320 -13.93 -7.18 30.85
CA PHE A 320 -12.94 -8.23 30.75
C PHE A 320 -12.29 -8.20 29.37
N ARG A 321 -10.98 -8.38 29.30
CA ARG A 321 -10.21 -8.42 28.07
C ARG A 321 -9.59 -9.79 27.88
N GLN A 322 -9.78 -10.36 26.70
CA GLN A 322 -9.26 -11.69 26.35
C GLN A 322 -8.47 -11.64 25.03
N GLN A 323 -7.28 -12.21 25.06
CA GLN A 323 -6.49 -12.34 23.83
C GLN A 323 -7.17 -13.35 22.88
N ARG A 324 -7.35 -12.92 21.65
CA ARG A 324 -7.94 -13.70 20.55
C ARG A 324 -7.09 -13.58 19.29
N VAL A 325 -7.22 -14.56 18.41
CA VAL A 325 -6.57 -14.56 17.10
C VAL A 325 -7.54 -14.00 16.06
N GLY A 326 -7.08 -12.96 15.33
CA GLY A 326 -7.82 -12.26 14.30
C GLY A 326 -7.27 -12.49 12.89
N ALA A 327 -7.53 -11.53 12.01
CA ALA A 327 -7.13 -11.59 10.61
C ALA A 327 -5.61 -11.78 10.44
N GLY A 328 -5.21 -12.69 9.55
CA GLY A 328 -3.81 -13.00 9.29
C GLY A 328 -3.06 -13.62 10.47
N GLY A 329 -3.78 -14.21 11.45
CA GLY A 329 -3.18 -14.83 12.61
C GLY A 329 -2.69 -13.85 13.68
N ARG A 330 -2.96 -12.56 13.56
CA ARG A 330 -2.54 -11.54 14.53
C ARG A 330 -3.42 -11.60 15.77
N THR A 331 -2.82 -11.52 16.95
CA THR A 331 -3.56 -11.46 18.20
C THR A 331 -4.10 -10.05 18.46
N PHE A 332 -5.27 -9.98 19.07
CA PHE A 332 -5.88 -8.73 19.52
C PHE A 332 -6.62 -8.93 20.86
N SER A 333 -6.86 -7.84 21.56
CA SER A 333 -7.57 -7.83 22.84
C SER A 333 -9.07 -7.66 22.59
N MET A 334 -9.84 -8.74 22.74
CA MET A 334 -11.30 -8.74 22.64
C MET A 334 -11.92 -8.26 23.96
N ILE A 335 -12.85 -7.31 23.89
CA ILE A 335 -13.50 -6.69 25.04
C ILE A 335 -14.87 -7.33 25.27
N LYS A 336 -15.16 -7.72 26.51
CA LYS A 336 -16.47 -8.25 26.96
C LYS A 336 -16.89 -7.60 28.26
N PHE A 337 -18.18 -7.69 28.59
CA PHE A 337 -18.57 -7.50 29.98
C PHE A 337 -18.08 -8.67 30.82
N ARG A 338 -17.64 -8.39 32.02
CA ARG A 338 -17.23 -9.42 32.96
C ARG A 338 -18.46 -10.20 33.46
N SER A 339 -18.46 -11.51 33.23
CA SER A 339 -19.52 -12.42 33.61
C SER A 339 -19.11 -13.45 34.66
N MET A 340 -17.84 -13.41 35.10
CA MET A 340 -17.27 -14.31 36.10
C MET A 340 -16.64 -13.52 37.23
N PHE A 341 -16.46 -14.15 38.38
CA PHE A 341 -15.74 -13.61 39.51
C PHE A 341 -14.31 -13.27 39.17
N THR A 342 -13.69 -12.38 39.97
CA THR A 342 -12.31 -11.89 39.68
C THR A 342 -11.27 -12.99 39.79
N ASP A 343 -11.46 -14.01 40.60
CA ASP A 343 -10.61 -15.19 40.85
C ASP A 343 -10.94 -16.40 39.92
N ALA A 344 -11.75 -16.17 38.88
CA ALA A 344 -12.26 -17.24 38.02
C ALA A 344 -11.14 -18.04 37.30
N GLU A 345 -10.00 -17.41 36.98
CA GLU A 345 -8.90 -18.11 36.32
C GLU A 345 -8.12 -19.03 37.26
N GLU A 346 -7.99 -18.64 38.53
CA GLU A 346 -7.38 -19.48 39.57
C GLU A 346 -8.25 -20.73 39.84
N ARG A 347 -9.55 -20.55 39.89
CA ARG A 347 -10.52 -21.67 40.06
C ARG A 347 -10.59 -22.60 38.85
N ARG A 348 -10.18 -22.15 37.66
CA ARG A 348 -10.24 -22.94 36.43
C ARG A 348 -9.42 -24.22 36.50
N ALA A 349 -8.22 -24.16 37.11
CA ALA A 349 -7.34 -25.32 37.20
C ALA A 349 -7.96 -26.49 37.94
N ALA A 350 -8.69 -26.19 39.01
CA ALA A 350 -9.43 -27.20 39.82
C ALA A 350 -10.64 -27.81 39.10
N LEU A 351 -11.24 -27.06 38.15
CA LEU A 351 -12.45 -27.47 37.44
C LEU A 351 -12.19 -28.16 36.09
N LEU A 352 -10.93 -28.24 35.66
CA LEU A 352 -10.58 -28.82 34.35
C LEU A 352 -11.02 -30.27 34.19
N ALA A 353 -11.03 -31.04 35.29
CA ALA A 353 -11.48 -32.46 35.32
C ALA A 353 -13.00 -32.63 35.12
N SER A 354 -13.81 -31.56 35.35
CA SER A 354 -15.27 -31.57 35.28
C SER A 354 -15.82 -30.93 34.01
N SER A 355 -15.05 -30.91 32.93
CA SER A 355 -15.46 -30.28 31.65
C SER A 355 -16.47 -31.18 30.90
N ASP A 356 -17.60 -30.59 30.47
CA ASP A 356 -18.64 -31.25 29.67
C ASP A 356 -18.23 -31.47 28.19
N ARG A 357 -17.06 -31.04 27.81
CA ARG A 357 -16.56 -31.12 26.40
C ARG A 357 -15.18 -31.75 26.35
N ALA A 358 -15.05 -32.78 25.54
CA ALA A 358 -13.72 -33.33 25.18
C ALA A 358 -12.93 -32.38 24.28
N GLY A 359 -11.66 -32.15 24.62
CA GLY A 359 -10.73 -31.33 23.81
C GLY A 359 -10.24 -30.07 24.48
N THR A 360 -9.68 -29.14 23.68
CA THR A 360 -9.02 -27.92 24.15
C THR A 360 -9.93 -26.82 24.70
N CYS A 361 -11.25 -26.95 24.55
CA CYS A 361 -12.23 -25.96 24.99
C CYS A 361 -12.92 -26.42 26.23
N PHE A 362 -12.61 -25.81 27.40
CA PHE A 362 -13.36 -26.02 28.65
C PHE A 362 -14.78 -25.51 28.52
N LYS A 363 -15.79 -26.33 28.82
CA LYS A 363 -17.20 -25.97 28.89
C LYS A 363 -17.89 -26.74 29.98
N MET A 364 -18.69 -26.04 30.77
CA MET A 364 -19.47 -26.61 31.88
C MET A 364 -20.83 -25.91 31.95
N GLN A 365 -21.92 -26.66 32.06
CA GLN A 365 -23.29 -26.13 32.01
C GLN A 365 -23.60 -25.25 33.23
N ASP A 366 -23.21 -25.70 34.44
CA ASP A 366 -23.29 -24.94 35.68
C ASP A 366 -21.88 -24.57 36.20
N ASP A 367 -21.25 -23.64 35.55
CA ASP A 367 -19.90 -23.15 35.90
C ASP A 367 -20.00 -22.27 37.20
N PRO A 368 -19.43 -22.71 38.35
CA PRO A 368 -19.51 -21.97 39.61
C PRO A 368 -18.74 -20.64 39.60
N ARG A 369 -17.95 -20.37 38.58
CA ARG A 369 -17.20 -19.11 38.39
C ARG A 369 -18.07 -17.98 37.87
N ILE A 370 -19.27 -18.28 37.35
CA ILE A 370 -20.20 -17.31 36.76
C ILE A 370 -20.99 -16.60 37.86
N THR A 371 -20.99 -15.27 37.86
CA THR A 371 -21.78 -14.45 38.79
C THR A 371 -23.29 -14.54 38.46
N ARG A 372 -24.16 -14.09 39.37
CA ARG A 372 -25.63 -14.08 39.12
C ARG A 372 -25.96 -13.16 37.93
N THR A 373 -25.41 -11.95 37.90
CA THR A 373 -25.50 -11.03 36.76
C THR A 373 -24.89 -11.68 35.51
N GLY A 374 -23.75 -12.36 35.67
CA GLY A 374 -23.08 -13.11 34.62
C GLY A 374 -23.97 -14.16 33.94
N LYS A 375 -24.76 -14.90 34.65
CA LYS A 375 -25.73 -15.88 34.10
C LYS A 375 -26.75 -15.19 33.18
N ILE A 376 -27.26 -14.03 33.58
CA ILE A 376 -28.27 -13.28 32.80
C ILE A 376 -27.64 -12.71 31.53
N ILE A 377 -26.49 -12.00 31.65
CA ILE A 377 -25.86 -11.34 30.50
C ILE A 377 -25.31 -12.35 29.48
N ARG A 378 -24.86 -13.54 29.91
CA ARG A 378 -24.42 -14.61 28.99
C ARG A 378 -25.61 -15.24 28.26
N ARG A 379 -26.71 -15.54 28.97
CA ARG A 379 -27.93 -16.07 28.35
C ARG A 379 -28.44 -15.15 27.23
N LEU A 380 -28.39 -13.84 27.42
CA LEU A 380 -28.83 -12.83 26.46
C LEU A 380 -27.71 -12.36 25.52
N SER A 381 -26.51 -12.93 25.63
CA SER A 381 -25.29 -12.50 24.88
C SER A 381 -24.95 -11.02 25.05
N ILE A 382 -25.43 -10.38 26.13
CA ILE A 382 -25.10 -8.98 26.47
C ILE A 382 -23.62 -8.86 26.81
N ASP A 383 -22.99 -9.90 27.34
CA ASP A 383 -21.56 -9.94 27.65
C ASP A 383 -20.67 -9.69 26.40
N GLU A 384 -21.18 -9.95 25.20
CA GLU A 384 -20.45 -9.77 23.94
C GLU A 384 -20.62 -8.38 23.32
N LEU A 385 -21.57 -7.55 23.80
CA LEU A 385 -21.83 -6.22 23.24
C LEU A 385 -20.60 -5.29 23.24
N PRO A 386 -19.67 -5.30 24.23
CA PRO A 386 -18.47 -4.47 24.18
C PRO A 386 -17.53 -4.77 23.02
N GLN A 387 -17.69 -5.87 22.31
CA GLN A 387 -16.96 -6.16 21.08
C GLN A 387 -17.27 -5.12 19.97
N LEU A 388 -18.35 -4.34 20.08
CA LEU A 388 -18.64 -3.20 19.21
C LEU A 388 -17.48 -2.16 19.24
N PHE A 389 -16.80 -1.99 20.37
CA PHE A 389 -15.58 -1.16 20.43
C PHE A 389 -14.43 -1.78 19.62
N ASN A 390 -14.31 -3.10 19.57
CA ASN A 390 -13.34 -3.79 18.72
C ASN A 390 -13.67 -3.61 17.22
N VAL A 391 -14.96 -3.53 16.88
CA VAL A 391 -15.40 -3.22 15.51
C VAL A 391 -15.00 -1.79 15.15
N LEU A 392 -15.28 -0.80 15.98
CA LEU A 392 -14.88 0.59 15.76
C LEU A 392 -13.36 0.73 15.68
N GLY A 393 -12.61 0.03 16.52
CA GLY A 393 -11.15 -0.01 16.50
C GLY A 393 -10.55 -0.78 15.30
N GLY A 394 -11.38 -1.50 14.53
CA GLY A 394 -10.98 -2.21 13.31
C GLY A 394 -10.34 -3.58 13.50
N SER A 395 -10.23 -4.09 14.73
CA SER A 395 -9.77 -5.46 15.02
C SER A 395 -10.84 -6.52 14.76
N MET A 396 -12.11 -6.12 14.74
CA MET A 396 -13.27 -6.96 14.41
C MET A 396 -14.17 -6.32 13.35
N SER A 397 -15.15 -7.08 12.88
CA SER A 397 -16.27 -6.71 12.01
C SER A 397 -17.59 -7.06 12.71
N LEU A 398 -18.70 -6.48 12.27
CA LEU A 398 -20.02 -6.91 12.74
C LEU A 398 -20.28 -8.38 12.38
N VAL A 399 -19.96 -8.77 11.13
CA VAL A 399 -20.13 -10.14 10.62
C VAL A 399 -18.79 -10.69 10.14
N GLY A 400 -18.43 -11.87 10.63
CA GLY A 400 -17.18 -12.56 10.28
C GLY A 400 -16.98 -13.84 11.10
N PRO A 401 -15.95 -14.64 10.80
CA PRO A 401 -15.61 -15.82 11.58
C PRO A 401 -15.46 -15.51 13.08
N ARG A 402 -15.88 -16.43 13.95
CA ARG A 402 -15.67 -16.25 15.40
C ARG A 402 -14.17 -16.20 15.71
N PRO A 403 -13.70 -15.20 16.52
CA PRO A 403 -12.31 -15.12 16.91
C PRO A 403 -11.88 -16.31 17.78
N ALA A 404 -10.82 -17.00 17.37
CA ALA A 404 -10.29 -18.16 18.07
C ALA A 404 -9.46 -17.79 19.29
N LEU A 405 -9.38 -18.68 20.29
CA LEU A 405 -8.36 -18.60 21.32
C LEU A 405 -6.97 -18.91 20.71
N PRO A 406 -5.87 -18.35 21.25
CA PRO A 406 -4.54 -18.71 20.79
C PRO A 406 -4.25 -20.22 20.85
N SER A 407 -4.73 -20.91 21.90
CA SER A 407 -4.62 -22.37 22.04
C SER A 407 -5.43 -23.14 21.00
N GLU A 408 -6.62 -22.65 20.63
CA GLU A 408 -7.44 -23.22 19.55
C GLU A 408 -6.74 -23.04 18.19
N ALA A 409 -6.25 -21.84 17.91
CA ALA A 409 -5.55 -21.55 16.67
C ALA A 409 -4.27 -22.38 16.53
N ALA A 410 -3.53 -22.60 17.61
CA ALA A 410 -2.34 -23.45 17.60
C ALA A 410 -2.64 -24.93 17.26
N ALA A 411 -3.88 -25.38 17.51
CA ALA A 411 -4.34 -26.74 17.20
C ALA A 411 -4.98 -26.87 15.80
N TYR A 412 -5.05 -25.78 15.03
CA TYR A 412 -5.62 -25.81 13.68
C TYR A 412 -4.77 -26.66 12.73
N ARG A 413 -5.45 -27.46 11.90
CA ARG A 413 -4.85 -28.30 10.88
C ARG A 413 -5.37 -27.92 9.50
N ASP A 414 -4.53 -28.10 8.48
CA ASP A 414 -4.90 -27.92 7.07
C ASP A 414 -5.64 -26.59 6.80
N ARG A 415 -6.79 -26.71 6.13
CA ARG A 415 -7.63 -25.58 5.71
C ARG A 415 -8.41 -24.88 6.83
N GLN A 416 -8.23 -25.29 8.09
CA GLN A 416 -8.86 -24.60 9.23
C GLN A 416 -8.25 -23.19 9.42
N TRP A 417 -7.01 -22.98 8.96
CA TRP A 417 -6.36 -21.66 8.93
C TRP A 417 -7.05 -20.68 7.99
N ASP A 418 -7.76 -21.14 6.95
CA ASP A 418 -8.48 -20.30 6.00
C ASP A 418 -9.51 -19.38 6.67
N ARG A 419 -10.05 -19.76 7.83
CA ARG A 419 -10.98 -18.93 8.61
C ARG A 419 -10.35 -17.65 9.16
N LEU A 420 -9.03 -17.58 9.26
CA LEU A 420 -8.27 -16.41 9.70
C LEU A 420 -7.91 -15.46 8.53
N ALA A 421 -8.32 -15.76 7.30
CA ALA A 421 -8.08 -14.90 6.14
C ALA A 421 -8.89 -13.59 6.18
N GLY A 422 -9.93 -13.51 7.02
CA GLY A 422 -10.77 -12.32 7.19
C GLY A 422 -10.84 -11.82 8.64
N LYS A 423 -11.36 -10.59 8.80
CA LYS A 423 -11.60 -10.05 10.16
C LYS A 423 -12.63 -10.89 10.90
N PRO A 424 -12.39 -11.21 12.18
CA PRO A 424 -13.38 -11.90 12.99
C PRO A 424 -14.62 -11.03 13.23
N GLY A 425 -15.79 -11.66 13.38
CA GLY A 425 -17.06 -10.99 13.58
C GLY A 425 -17.63 -11.16 14.99
N ILE A 426 -18.57 -10.27 15.35
CA ILE A 426 -19.42 -10.43 16.53
C ILE A 426 -20.39 -11.58 16.27
N THR A 427 -20.93 -11.66 15.04
CA THR A 427 -21.80 -12.77 14.60
C THR A 427 -21.23 -13.47 13.38
N CYS A 428 -21.62 -14.72 13.18
CA CYS A 428 -21.20 -15.54 12.04
C CYS A 428 -22.28 -16.53 11.61
N THR A 429 -22.10 -17.17 10.46
CA THR A 429 -23.08 -18.06 9.84
C THR A 429 -23.54 -19.20 10.77
N TRP A 430 -22.63 -19.83 11.50
CA TRP A 430 -22.98 -20.95 12.35
C TRP A 430 -23.56 -20.51 13.71
N GLN A 431 -23.24 -19.31 14.21
CA GLN A 431 -23.83 -18.74 15.40
C GLN A 431 -25.33 -18.49 15.24
N VAL A 432 -25.82 -18.16 14.05
CA VAL A 432 -27.25 -17.96 13.77
C VAL A 432 -27.98 -19.25 13.39
N LYS A 433 -27.26 -20.33 13.00
CA LYS A 433 -27.90 -21.58 12.54
C LYS A 433 -27.99 -22.69 13.56
N GLY A 434 -27.13 -22.72 14.59
CA GLY A 434 -27.16 -23.83 15.57
C GLY A 434 -26.12 -23.68 16.68
N ARG A 435 -25.35 -22.59 16.69
CA ARG A 435 -24.39 -22.27 17.76
C ARG A 435 -23.48 -23.44 18.13
N ALA A 436 -23.46 -23.83 19.39
CA ALA A 436 -22.61 -24.88 19.96
C ALA A 436 -22.93 -26.30 19.49
N GLU A 437 -24.11 -26.54 18.92
CA GLU A 437 -24.54 -27.85 18.43
C GLU A 437 -23.82 -28.26 17.13
N ILE A 438 -23.26 -27.29 16.41
CA ILE A 438 -22.54 -27.55 15.17
C ILE A 438 -21.09 -27.98 15.46
N PRO A 439 -20.63 -29.15 14.97
CA PRO A 439 -19.25 -29.61 15.16
C PRO A 439 -18.24 -28.63 14.61
N PHE A 440 -17.06 -28.51 15.24
CA PHE A 440 -16.02 -27.54 14.90
C PHE A 440 -15.59 -27.61 13.43
N GLN A 441 -15.44 -28.79 12.87
CA GLN A 441 -15.06 -28.97 11.46
C GLN A 441 -16.10 -28.32 10.52
N ARG A 442 -17.38 -28.46 10.82
CA ARG A 442 -18.48 -27.87 10.06
C ARG A 442 -18.52 -26.34 10.24
N GLN A 443 -18.22 -25.84 11.45
CA GLN A 443 -18.06 -24.41 11.71
C GLN A 443 -16.94 -23.81 10.82
N ALA A 444 -15.78 -24.46 10.72
CA ALA A 444 -14.66 -24.00 9.90
C ALA A 444 -15.01 -23.98 8.41
N ILE A 445 -15.78 -24.97 7.91
CA ILE A 445 -16.27 -24.99 6.52
C ILE A 445 -17.23 -23.82 6.27
N MET A 446 -18.16 -23.55 7.20
CA MET A 446 -19.11 -22.44 7.07
C MET A 446 -18.44 -21.07 7.12
N ASP A 447 -17.44 -20.88 7.97
CA ASP A 447 -16.64 -19.66 8.04
C ASP A 447 -15.87 -19.43 6.74
N ARG A 448 -15.27 -20.48 6.17
CA ARG A 448 -14.59 -20.40 4.88
C ARG A 448 -15.53 -20.08 3.72
N ALA A 449 -16.70 -20.72 3.69
CA ALA A 449 -17.73 -20.47 2.69
C ALA A 449 -18.21 -19.00 2.74
N TYR A 450 -18.41 -18.48 3.95
CA TYR A 450 -18.75 -17.07 4.15
C TYR A 450 -17.66 -16.16 3.59
N LEU A 451 -16.38 -16.36 3.94
CA LEU A 451 -15.28 -15.50 3.50
C LEU A 451 -15.13 -15.47 1.97
N ARG A 452 -15.42 -16.60 1.30
CA ARG A 452 -15.37 -16.69 -0.17
C ARG A 452 -16.53 -16.00 -0.87
N ASN A 453 -17.72 -16.07 -0.28
CA ASN A 453 -18.98 -15.64 -0.92
C ASN A 453 -19.64 -14.47 -0.17
N ARG A 454 -18.87 -13.71 0.64
CA ARG A 454 -19.41 -12.61 1.42
C ARG A 454 -19.95 -11.50 0.48
N THR A 455 -21.15 -11.05 0.77
CA THR A 455 -21.80 -9.91 0.14
C THR A 455 -22.44 -9.03 1.20
N PHE A 456 -22.72 -7.77 0.87
CA PHE A 456 -23.46 -6.87 1.75
C PHE A 456 -24.82 -7.45 2.19
N VAL A 457 -25.53 -8.08 1.24
CA VAL A 457 -26.82 -8.72 1.50
C VAL A 457 -26.69 -9.90 2.48
N THR A 458 -25.61 -10.70 2.33
CA THR A 458 -25.33 -11.81 3.27
C THR A 458 -25.08 -11.28 4.68
N ASP A 459 -24.31 -10.20 4.83
CA ASP A 459 -24.03 -9.59 6.12
C ASP A 459 -25.31 -9.06 6.77
N LEU A 460 -26.12 -8.32 6.02
CA LEU A 460 -27.38 -7.79 6.51
C LEU A 460 -28.33 -8.90 6.95
N LYS A 461 -28.44 -9.97 6.16
CA LYS A 461 -29.23 -11.16 6.50
C LYS A 461 -28.75 -11.81 7.82
N LEU A 462 -27.44 -11.97 7.99
CA LEU A 462 -26.88 -12.56 9.21
C LEU A 462 -27.12 -11.67 10.44
N LEU A 463 -27.05 -10.34 10.31
CA LEU A 463 -27.37 -9.40 11.39
C LEU A 463 -28.84 -9.53 11.80
N PHE A 464 -29.77 -9.56 10.83
CA PHE A 464 -31.20 -9.76 11.15
C PHE A 464 -31.46 -11.12 11.81
N LEU A 465 -30.82 -12.19 11.35
CA LEU A 465 -30.94 -13.52 11.93
C LEU A 465 -30.28 -13.64 13.32
N THR A 466 -29.36 -12.74 13.66
CA THR A 466 -28.73 -12.75 15.00
C THR A 466 -29.71 -12.37 16.10
N VAL A 467 -30.61 -11.42 15.83
CA VAL A 467 -31.59 -10.97 16.84
C VAL A 467 -32.46 -12.13 17.39
N PRO A 468 -33.21 -12.91 16.56
CA PRO A 468 -33.98 -14.04 17.04
C PRO A 468 -33.10 -15.16 17.62
N ALA A 469 -31.89 -15.37 17.09
CA ALA A 469 -30.96 -16.37 17.62
C ALA A 469 -30.47 -16.01 19.03
N VAL A 470 -30.28 -14.73 19.35
CA VAL A 470 -29.92 -14.24 20.68
C VAL A 470 -31.11 -14.37 21.64
N LEU A 471 -32.28 -13.89 21.23
CA LEU A 471 -33.51 -13.92 22.06
C LEU A 471 -33.98 -15.33 22.35
N GLY A 472 -33.80 -16.26 21.40
CA GLY A 472 -34.18 -17.67 21.56
C GLY A 472 -33.33 -18.47 22.57
N GLY A 473 -32.16 -17.95 22.96
CA GLY A 473 -31.27 -18.50 24.00
C GLY A 473 -30.73 -19.92 23.78
N ARG A 474 -31.09 -20.60 22.67
CA ARG A 474 -30.64 -21.98 22.39
C ARG A 474 -29.12 -22.02 22.16
N GLY A 475 -28.44 -22.91 22.92
CA GLY A 475 -26.98 -23.09 22.83
C GLY A 475 -26.13 -21.94 23.40
N ALA A 476 -26.72 -21.03 24.19
CA ALA A 476 -26.04 -19.99 24.95
C ALA A 476 -25.82 -20.48 26.40
N TYR A 477 -24.69 -21.15 26.67
CA TYR A 477 -24.18 -21.49 28.00
C TYR A 477 -22.66 -21.53 27.98
#